data_4cec36ec7fe130cdb949867c84fb485f
#
_entry.id   4cec36ec7fe130cdb949867c84fb485f
#
_cell.length_a   1.000
_cell.length_b   1.000
_cell.length_c   1.000
_cell.angle_alpha   90.00
_cell.angle_beta   90.00
_cell.angle_gamma   90.00
#
_symmetry.space_group_name_H-M   'P 1'
#
loop_
_entity.id
_entity.type
_entity.pdbx_description
1 polymer ?
#
loop_
_entity_poly.entity_id
_entity_poly.type
_entity_poly.pdbx_seq_one_letter_code
_entity_poly.pdbx_strand_id
1 'polypeptide(L)'
;MKYDFIIIGGGLSGLYTAAYLEKTGYSYLLLEARERLGGRVLSSSSLTATSPSDQFDLGPSWFWPQINQRVMRLVDSLSLPIIEQYETGDMMLEQAGGKGVRKVPNQFFSAPQSMRVSGGIAQLTMGVAALLNQDNIKCGHQLQGVNHTESQGFALDVLHQKKAIRLESENIILALPHRLIANNIRFSPALPTKALEALKRAPTWMAAHAKFFALYDKPFWRKNGLSGYANSQIGPLVEIHDASAENGHAALFGFIGFNAETRMKLGTAQLKTMAVEQLSRIYGPEAYNTTEVKLLDWSKEIYTAVEEDQLPPSTHPQYGLHASLERLEKQGIYFAGTESAKEFGGFIEGALEAAERVIQEIATRKN
;
A
#
# COMPACT_ATOMS: atom_id res chain seq x y z
N MET A 1 4.25 26.22 18.92
CA MET A 1 3.36 25.26 19.61
C MET A 1 4.06 23.92 19.60
N LYS A 2 4.18 23.24 20.72
CA LYS A 2 4.81 21.92 20.83
C LYS A 2 3.70 20.87 20.97
N TYR A 3 3.78 19.79 20.17
CA TYR A 3 2.83 18.69 20.21
C TYR A 3 3.31 17.57 21.12
N ASP A 4 2.40 16.77 21.68
CA ASP A 4 2.77 15.54 22.38
C ASP A 4 3.35 14.52 21.38
N PHE A 5 2.75 14.47 20.17
CA PHE A 5 3.17 13.58 19.08
C PHE A 5 3.13 14.28 17.72
N ILE A 6 4.14 14.03 16.89
CA ILE A 6 4.06 14.28 15.45
C ILE A 6 4.19 12.93 14.73
N ILE A 7 3.18 12.60 13.93
CA ILE A 7 3.12 11.38 13.13
C ILE A 7 3.61 11.69 11.72
N ILE A 8 4.55 10.90 11.21
CA ILE A 8 5.11 11.04 9.87
C ILE A 8 4.61 9.89 9.01
N GLY A 9 3.78 10.20 8.02
CA GLY A 9 3.16 9.27 7.09
C GLY A 9 1.66 9.11 7.30
N GLY A 10 0.88 9.55 6.32
CA GLY A 10 -0.59 9.45 6.27
C GLY A 10 -1.10 8.16 5.63
N GLY A 11 -0.35 7.05 5.77
CA GLY A 11 -0.80 5.71 5.41
C GLY A 11 -1.72 5.11 6.48
N LEU A 12 -2.20 3.87 6.27
CA LEU A 12 -3.14 3.21 7.18
C LEU A 12 -2.63 3.18 8.63
N SER A 13 -1.37 2.83 8.86
CA SER A 13 -0.80 2.77 10.20
C SER A 13 -0.78 4.14 10.90
N GLY A 14 -0.31 5.19 10.19
CA GLY A 14 -0.26 6.54 10.77
C GLY A 14 -1.64 7.08 11.08
N LEU A 15 -2.61 6.89 10.18
CA LEU A 15 -4.01 7.29 10.39
C LEU A 15 -4.64 6.55 11.57
N TYR A 16 -4.42 5.23 11.67
CA TYR A 16 -4.95 4.42 12.78
C TYR A 16 -4.34 4.84 14.12
N THR A 17 -3.05 5.14 14.16
CA THR A 17 -2.39 5.68 15.34
C THR A 17 -2.93 7.08 15.70
N ALA A 18 -3.15 7.95 14.70
CA ALA A 18 -3.74 9.26 14.91
C ALA A 18 -5.15 9.17 15.53
N ALA A 19 -5.97 8.21 15.08
CA ALA A 19 -7.30 7.99 15.64
C ALA A 19 -7.27 7.61 17.13
N TYR A 20 -6.26 6.86 17.57
CA TYR A 20 -6.04 6.59 18.98
C TYR A 20 -5.66 7.87 19.76
N LEU A 21 -4.72 8.67 19.24
CA LEU A 21 -4.29 9.92 19.89
C LEU A 21 -5.44 10.92 19.99
N GLU A 22 -6.26 11.05 18.94
CA GLU A 22 -7.49 11.87 18.94
C GLU A 22 -8.41 11.45 20.08
N LYS A 23 -8.72 10.16 20.16
CA LYS A 23 -9.62 9.59 21.16
C LYS A 23 -9.12 9.76 22.60
N THR A 24 -7.80 9.76 22.81
CA THR A 24 -7.17 9.82 24.13
C THR A 24 -6.77 11.23 24.56
N GLY A 25 -7.03 12.24 23.72
CA GLY A 25 -6.85 13.66 24.02
C GLY A 25 -5.41 14.15 23.99
N TYR A 26 -4.51 13.41 23.31
CA TYR A 26 -3.16 13.91 23.05
C TYR A 26 -3.19 15.01 21.97
N SER A 27 -2.35 16.02 22.15
CA SER A 27 -2.07 16.97 21.07
C SER A 27 -1.18 16.31 20.01
N TYR A 28 -1.66 16.25 18.77
CA TYR A 28 -0.90 15.62 17.70
C TYR A 28 -1.00 16.37 16.38
N LEU A 29 -0.04 16.11 15.48
CA LEU A 29 -0.05 16.54 14.10
C LEU A 29 0.37 15.37 13.22
N LEU A 30 -0.37 15.11 12.14
CA LEU A 30 -0.03 14.10 11.13
C LEU A 30 0.50 14.80 9.87
N LEU A 31 1.71 14.43 9.46
CA LEU A 31 2.36 14.95 8.26
C LEU A 31 2.41 13.86 7.17
N GLU A 32 1.94 14.18 5.98
CA GLU A 32 2.04 13.35 4.79
C GLU A 32 2.78 14.12 3.69
N ALA A 33 3.77 13.49 3.08
CA ALA A 33 4.58 14.13 2.04
C ALA A 33 3.83 14.30 0.71
N ARG A 34 2.89 13.40 0.39
CA ARG A 34 1.99 13.51 -0.78
C ARG A 34 0.86 14.51 -0.52
N GLU A 35 0.24 14.97 -1.59
CA GLU A 35 -1.02 15.74 -1.51
C GLU A 35 -2.25 14.87 -1.22
N ARG A 36 -2.07 13.58 -0.94
CA ARG A 36 -3.11 12.61 -0.61
C ARG A 36 -2.72 11.72 0.56
N LEU A 37 -3.71 11.27 1.29
CA LEU A 37 -3.58 10.22 2.30
C LEU A 37 -3.57 8.82 1.68
N GLY A 38 -3.43 7.80 2.51
CA GLY A 38 -3.52 6.38 2.18
C GLY A 38 -2.18 5.69 1.90
N GLY A 39 -1.14 6.44 1.52
CA GLY A 39 0.18 5.85 1.25
C GLY A 39 0.13 4.79 0.15
N ARG A 40 0.46 3.53 0.50
CA ARG A 40 0.39 2.35 -0.38
C ARG A 40 -1.03 1.82 -0.59
N VAL A 41 -1.98 2.14 0.28
CA VAL A 41 -3.41 1.84 0.11
C VAL A 41 -3.99 2.89 -0.83
N LEU A 42 -4.21 2.50 -2.08
CA LEU A 42 -4.62 3.41 -3.15
C LEU A 42 -5.63 2.73 -4.05
N SER A 43 -6.79 3.36 -4.20
CA SER A 43 -7.80 3.03 -5.21
C SER A 43 -7.97 4.21 -6.16
N SER A 44 -8.41 3.98 -7.37
CA SER A 44 -8.62 4.98 -8.41
C SER A 44 -9.94 4.72 -9.13
N SER A 45 -10.79 5.74 -9.24
CA SER A 45 -12.03 5.66 -10.04
C SER A 45 -11.74 5.54 -11.53
N SER A 46 -12.71 4.98 -12.26
CA SER A 46 -12.78 5.14 -13.72
C SER A 46 -12.97 6.62 -14.07
N LEU A 47 -12.48 7.02 -15.25
CA LEU A 47 -12.73 8.37 -15.80
C LEU A 47 -14.21 8.62 -16.09
N THR A 48 -14.97 7.54 -16.32
CA THR A 48 -16.41 7.54 -16.61
C THR A 48 -17.23 6.93 -15.49
N ALA A 49 -16.70 6.94 -14.25
CA ALA A 49 -17.36 6.36 -13.09
C ALA A 49 -18.73 7.01 -12.84
N THR A 50 -19.75 6.17 -12.75
CA THR A 50 -21.13 6.56 -12.44
C THR A 50 -21.57 6.17 -11.03
N SER A 51 -20.71 5.42 -10.33
CA SER A 51 -20.94 4.93 -8.96
C SER A 51 -19.71 5.16 -8.08
N PRO A 52 -19.90 5.48 -6.80
CA PRO A 52 -18.78 5.51 -5.83
C PRO A 52 -18.05 4.18 -5.68
N SER A 53 -18.70 3.06 -5.98
CA SER A 53 -18.09 1.73 -5.94
C SER A 53 -17.23 1.41 -7.16
N ASP A 54 -17.22 2.26 -8.19
CA ASP A 54 -16.43 2.07 -9.41
C ASP A 54 -14.96 2.47 -9.19
N GLN A 55 -14.30 1.70 -8.33
CA GLN A 55 -12.93 1.93 -7.85
C GLN A 55 -12.05 0.70 -8.10
N PHE A 56 -10.80 0.93 -8.45
CA PHE A 56 -9.81 -0.09 -8.78
C PHE A 56 -8.56 0.06 -7.90
N ASP A 57 -8.17 -1.03 -7.23
CA ASP A 57 -7.11 -1.03 -6.23
C ASP A 57 -5.72 -1.12 -6.86
N LEU A 58 -5.07 0.02 -6.99
CA LEU A 58 -3.70 0.13 -7.51
C LEU A 58 -2.64 -0.33 -6.48
N GLY A 59 -3.01 -0.38 -5.20
CA GLY A 59 -2.26 -0.97 -4.09
C GLY A 59 -2.74 -2.39 -3.75
N PRO A 60 -2.87 -2.75 -2.45
CA PRO A 60 -3.47 -4.01 -2.02
C PRO A 60 -4.93 -4.09 -2.49
N SER A 61 -5.42 -5.30 -2.73
CA SER A 61 -6.80 -5.53 -3.18
C SER A 61 -7.58 -6.46 -2.27
N TRP A 62 -6.90 -7.41 -1.64
CA TRP A 62 -7.51 -8.52 -0.93
C TRP A 62 -7.18 -8.53 0.55
N PHE A 63 -8.09 -9.11 1.30
CA PHE A 63 -7.87 -9.58 2.65
C PHE A 63 -8.68 -10.87 2.90
N TRP A 64 -8.31 -11.61 3.92
CA TRP A 64 -8.93 -12.88 4.31
C TRP A 64 -9.46 -12.75 5.73
N PRO A 65 -10.78 -12.64 5.95
CA PRO A 65 -11.36 -12.36 7.27
C PRO A 65 -10.90 -13.29 8.39
N GLN A 66 -10.70 -14.60 8.08
CA GLN A 66 -10.24 -15.57 9.06
C GLN A 66 -8.77 -15.39 9.47
N ILE A 67 -7.95 -14.73 8.61
CA ILE A 67 -6.52 -14.50 8.80
C ILE A 67 -6.25 -13.08 9.24
N ASN A 68 -6.87 -12.11 8.55
CA ASN A 68 -6.62 -10.67 8.73
C ASN A 68 -7.66 -10.07 9.67
N GLN A 69 -7.60 -10.45 10.94
CA GLN A 69 -8.62 -10.07 11.93
C GLN A 69 -8.62 -8.59 12.28
N ARG A 70 -7.46 -7.92 12.23
CA ARG A 70 -7.37 -6.46 12.46
C ARG A 70 -8.05 -5.69 11.34
N VAL A 71 -7.80 -6.11 10.09
CA VAL A 71 -8.49 -5.54 8.92
C VAL A 71 -9.99 -5.76 9.04
N MET A 72 -10.44 -6.97 9.42
CA MET A 72 -11.86 -7.25 9.57
C MET A 72 -12.50 -6.41 10.66
N ARG A 73 -11.87 -6.29 11.84
CA ARG A 73 -12.37 -5.38 12.90
C ARG A 73 -12.48 -3.92 12.42
N LEU A 74 -11.52 -3.46 11.61
CA LEU A 74 -11.57 -2.11 11.07
C LEU A 74 -12.70 -1.95 10.05
N VAL A 75 -12.90 -2.92 9.15
CA VAL A 75 -14.02 -2.99 8.21
C VAL A 75 -15.35 -2.87 8.95
N ASP A 76 -15.53 -3.70 10.00
CA ASP A 76 -16.75 -3.69 10.83
C ASP A 76 -16.96 -2.35 11.53
N SER A 77 -15.90 -1.79 12.13
CA SER A 77 -15.98 -0.51 12.86
C SER A 77 -16.35 0.68 11.97
N LEU A 78 -15.95 0.60 10.70
CA LEU A 78 -16.27 1.61 9.68
C LEU A 78 -17.55 1.27 8.90
N SER A 79 -18.19 0.14 9.19
CA SER A 79 -19.38 -0.37 8.48
C SER A 79 -19.18 -0.44 6.96
N LEU A 80 -17.99 -0.88 6.51
CA LEU A 80 -17.67 -0.96 5.09
C LEU A 80 -18.24 -2.24 4.49
N PRO A 81 -18.96 -2.16 3.35
CA PRO A 81 -19.42 -3.36 2.66
C PRO A 81 -18.24 -4.11 2.03
N ILE A 82 -18.28 -5.43 2.12
CA ILE A 82 -17.28 -6.33 1.54
C ILE A 82 -17.91 -7.21 0.46
N ILE A 83 -17.12 -7.58 -0.53
CA ILE A 83 -17.50 -8.46 -1.63
C ILE A 83 -16.48 -9.57 -1.78
N GLU A 84 -16.96 -10.74 -2.20
CA GLU A 84 -16.07 -11.85 -2.54
C GLU A 84 -15.26 -11.56 -3.80
N GLN A 85 -14.01 -11.99 -3.82
CA GLN A 85 -13.24 -12.03 -5.06
C GLN A 85 -13.93 -13.00 -6.03
N TYR A 86 -14.20 -12.53 -7.25
CA TYR A 86 -14.79 -13.40 -8.26
C TYR A 86 -13.75 -14.41 -8.77
N GLU A 87 -14.06 -15.70 -8.64
CA GLU A 87 -13.18 -16.81 -9.01
C GLU A 87 -13.92 -17.92 -9.77
N THR A 88 -15.22 -17.71 -10.09
CA THR A 88 -16.07 -18.71 -10.73
C THR A 88 -15.71 -18.89 -12.20
N GLY A 89 -15.60 -20.13 -12.65
CA GLY A 89 -15.28 -20.49 -14.04
C GLY A 89 -13.84 -20.98 -14.21
N ASP A 90 -13.48 -21.27 -15.45
CA ASP A 90 -12.17 -21.78 -15.80
C ASP A 90 -11.09 -20.67 -15.79
N MET A 91 -9.85 -21.05 -15.53
CA MET A 91 -8.70 -20.16 -15.66
C MET A 91 -8.00 -20.32 -17.02
N MET A 92 -7.22 -19.32 -17.40
CA MET A 92 -6.40 -19.36 -18.61
C MET A 92 -4.93 -19.57 -18.24
N LEU A 93 -4.25 -20.42 -18.99
CA LEU A 93 -2.83 -20.70 -18.83
C LEU A 93 -2.10 -20.42 -20.14
N GLU A 94 -1.24 -19.39 -20.17
CA GLU A 94 -0.38 -19.06 -21.31
C GLU A 94 1.04 -19.58 -21.06
N GLN A 95 1.49 -20.56 -21.85
CA GLN A 95 2.77 -21.23 -21.70
C GLN A 95 3.74 -20.89 -22.81
N ALA A 96 5.02 -20.75 -22.46
CA ALA A 96 6.11 -20.60 -23.41
C ALA A 96 6.36 -21.88 -24.23
N GLY A 97 7.24 -21.77 -25.25
CA GLY A 97 7.66 -22.91 -26.06
C GLY A 97 6.63 -23.41 -27.05
N GLY A 98 5.77 -22.51 -27.57
CA GLY A 98 4.78 -22.85 -28.60
C GLY A 98 3.54 -23.60 -28.10
N LYS A 99 3.36 -23.75 -26.79
CA LYS A 99 2.21 -24.42 -26.18
C LYS A 99 0.92 -23.56 -26.20
N GLY A 100 1.06 -22.26 -26.46
CA GLY A 100 -0.02 -21.32 -26.60
C GLY A 100 -0.83 -21.08 -25.32
N VAL A 101 -2.08 -20.64 -25.53
CA VAL A 101 -3.05 -20.38 -24.47
C VAL A 101 -4.04 -21.54 -24.38
N ARG A 102 -4.30 -22.02 -23.18
CA ARG A 102 -5.30 -23.07 -22.95
C ARG A 102 -6.18 -22.75 -21.73
N LYS A 103 -7.40 -23.16 -21.84
CA LYS A 103 -8.37 -23.15 -20.75
C LYS A 103 -8.19 -24.39 -19.88
N VAL A 104 -8.14 -24.19 -18.56
CA VAL A 104 -8.03 -25.27 -17.59
C VAL A 104 -9.02 -25.03 -16.46
N PRO A 105 -9.55 -26.10 -15.81
CA PRO A 105 -10.40 -25.93 -14.65
C PRO A 105 -9.69 -25.09 -13.60
N ASN A 106 -10.39 -24.07 -13.07
CA ASN A 106 -9.83 -23.29 -11.98
C ASN A 106 -9.88 -24.12 -10.70
N GLN A 107 -8.73 -24.65 -10.30
CA GLN A 107 -8.56 -25.42 -9.07
C GLN A 107 -7.96 -24.55 -7.93
N PHE A 108 -7.67 -23.28 -8.22
CA PHE A 108 -7.06 -22.34 -7.30
C PHE A 108 -8.11 -21.40 -6.68
N PHE A 109 -9.19 -21.98 -6.17
CA PHE A 109 -10.07 -21.22 -5.29
C PHE A 109 -9.29 -20.83 -4.04
N SER A 110 -9.38 -19.56 -3.66
CA SER A 110 -8.79 -19.10 -2.41
C SER A 110 -9.50 -19.82 -1.24
N ALA A 111 -8.70 -20.48 -0.41
CA ALA A 111 -9.18 -21.11 0.81
C ALA A 111 -8.30 -20.67 1.98
N PRO A 112 -8.76 -19.78 2.86
CA PRO A 112 -10.11 -19.18 2.90
C PRO A 112 -10.38 -18.19 1.75
N GLN A 113 -11.68 -17.92 1.50
CA GLN A 113 -12.14 -16.99 0.45
C GLN A 113 -11.51 -15.61 0.63
N SER A 114 -10.93 -15.07 -0.44
CA SER A 114 -10.45 -13.70 -0.46
C SER A 114 -11.59 -12.70 -0.64
N MET A 115 -11.54 -11.62 0.14
CA MET A 115 -12.53 -10.56 0.13
C MET A 115 -11.92 -9.25 -0.37
N ARG A 116 -12.77 -8.39 -0.91
CA ARG A 116 -12.45 -7.02 -1.31
C ARG A 116 -13.38 -6.05 -0.59
N VAL A 117 -12.96 -4.81 -0.41
CA VAL A 117 -13.85 -3.74 0.07
C VAL A 117 -14.60 -3.16 -1.12
N SER A 118 -15.94 -3.11 -1.05
CA SER A 118 -16.75 -2.44 -2.07
C SER A 118 -16.41 -0.94 -2.09
N GLY A 119 -16.20 -0.39 -3.29
CA GLY A 119 -15.69 0.98 -3.42
C GLY A 119 -14.17 1.12 -3.20
N GLY A 120 -13.45 -0.02 -3.18
CA GLY A 120 -11.98 -0.10 -3.12
C GLY A 120 -11.40 -0.08 -1.71
N ILE A 121 -10.21 -0.67 -1.57
CA ILE A 121 -9.54 -0.82 -0.28
C ILE A 121 -9.15 0.54 0.36
N ALA A 122 -9.07 1.63 -0.43
CA ALA A 122 -8.82 2.97 0.08
C ALA A 122 -9.90 3.47 1.05
N GLN A 123 -11.10 2.87 1.05
CA GLN A 123 -12.16 3.15 2.02
C GLN A 123 -11.69 2.93 3.46
N LEU A 124 -10.76 2.01 3.72
CA LEU A 124 -10.17 1.83 5.05
C LEU A 124 -9.44 3.10 5.51
N THR A 125 -8.61 3.67 4.67
CA THR A 125 -7.84 4.88 5.02
C THR A 125 -8.71 6.13 5.04
N MET A 126 -9.65 6.25 4.12
CA MET A 126 -10.60 7.36 4.06
C MET A 126 -11.54 7.35 5.27
N GLY A 127 -12.05 6.18 5.66
CA GLY A 127 -12.92 6.01 6.82
C GLY A 127 -12.21 6.40 8.12
N VAL A 128 -10.96 5.95 8.32
CA VAL A 128 -10.18 6.36 9.50
C VAL A 128 -9.87 7.87 9.46
N ALA A 129 -9.47 8.42 8.31
CA ALA A 129 -9.19 9.86 8.19
C ALA A 129 -10.42 10.73 8.48
N ALA A 130 -11.61 10.26 8.17
CA ALA A 130 -12.87 10.98 8.46
C ALA A 130 -13.18 11.07 9.96
N LEU A 131 -12.59 10.22 10.80
CA LEU A 131 -12.73 10.28 12.26
C LEU A 131 -11.82 11.32 12.91
N LEU A 132 -10.86 11.90 12.18
CA LEU A 132 -9.83 12.78 12.70
C LEU A 132 -10.22 14.25 12.52
N ASN A 133 -9.72 15.09 13.44
CA ASN A 133 -9.76 16.54 13.22
C ASN A 133 -8.87 16.89 12.00
N GLN A 134 -9.50 17.43 10.96
CA GLN A 134 -8.83 17.75 9.69
C GLN A 134 -7.75 18.81 9.84
N ASP A 135 -7.82 19.67 10.86
CA ASP A 135 -6.78 20.67 11.16
C ASP A 135 -5.47 20.02 11.61
N ASN A 136 -5.53 18.80 12.13
CA ASN A 136 -4.36 18.02 12.56
C ASN A 136 -3.72 17.21 11.42
N ILE A 137 -4.24 17.27 10.19
CA ILE A 137 -3.71 16.57 9.03
C ILE A 137 -3.08 17.57 8.06
N LYS A 138 -1.83 17.36 7.70
CA LYS A 138 -1.08 18.22 6.78
C LYS A 138 -0.49 17.41 5.63
N CYS A 139 -1.18 17.41 4.48
CA CYS A 139 -0.64 16.89 3.23
C CYS A 139 0.38 17.85 2.60
N GLY A 140 1.22 17.36 1.69
CA GLY A 140 2.29 18.16 1.07
C GLY A 140 3.42 18.55 2.04
N HIS A 141 3.52 17.90 3.21
CA HIS A 141 4.50 18.22 4.26
C HIS A 141 5.52 17.08 4.39
N GLN A 142 6.70 17.28 3.83
CA GLN A 142 7.76 16.28 3.80
C GLN A 142 8.76 16.49 4.95
N LEU A 143 8.93 15.49 5.82
CA LEU A 143 9.99 15.50 6.84
C LEU A 143 11.36 15.38 6.17
N GLN A 144 12.28 16.28 6.50
CA GLN A 144 13.65 16.33 6.00
C GLN A 144 14.67 15.99 7.08
N GLY A 145 14.36 16.31 8.34
CA GLY A 145 15.28 16.12 9.43
C GLY A 145 14.61 16.09 10.81
N VAL A 146 15.25 15.40 11.73
CA VAL A 146 14.88 15.29 13.14
C VAL A 146 16.06 15.70 13.99
N ASN A 147 15.89 16.74 14.80
CA ASN A 147 16.88 17.21 15.75
C ASN A 147 16.37 16.91 17.15
N HIS A 148 17.06 16.03 17.86
CA HIS A 148 16.74 15.64 19.22
C HIS A 148 17.62 16.39 20.23
N THR A 149 17.00 16.97 21.24
CA THR A 149 17.68 17.56 22.38
C THR A 149 17.13 16.98 23.69
N GLU A 150 17.98 16.56 24.57
CA GLU A 150 17.58 15.89 25.84
C GLU A 150 16.59 16.73 26.69
N SER A 151 16.64 18.05 26.59
CA SER A 151 15.79 18.96 27.39
C SER A 151 14.50 19.43 26.67
N GLN A 152 14.39 19.29 25.34
CA GLN A 152 13.33 19.92 24.56
C GLN A 152 12.52 18.95 23.69
N GLY A 153 12.84 17.64 23.66
CA GLY A 153 12.23 16.66 22.76
C GLY A 153 12.77 16.82 21.35
N PHE A 154 11.88 16.85 20.35
CA PHE A 154 12.25 16.84 18.94
C PHE A 154 11.88 18.14 18.23
N ALA A 155 12.82 18.64 17.43
CA ALA A 155 12.55 19.68 16.42
C ALA A 155 12.66 19.06 15.03
N LEU A 156 11.60 19.20 14.25
CA LEU A 156 11.45 18.60 12.93
C LEU A 156 11.62 19.66 11.84
N ASP A 157 12.51 19.40 10.91
CA ASP A 157 12.69 20.21 9.72
C ASP A 157 11.77 19.63 8.62
N VAL A 158 10.75 20.38 8.23
CA VAL A 158 9.71 19.97 7.29
C VAL A 158 9.72 20.86 6.05
N LEU A 159 9.60 20.30 4.88
CA LEU A 159 9.47 21.00 3.62
C LEU A 159 8.00 21.01 3.17
N HIS A 160 7.43 22.21 2.96
CA HIS A 160 6.12 22.40 2.37
C HIS A 160 6.18 23.49 1.29
N GLN A 161 5.76 23.16 0.06
CA GLN A 161 5.78 24.10 -1.08
C GLN A 161 7.14 24.83 -1.24
N LYS A 162 8.25 24.08 -1.12
CA LYS A 162 9.64 24.59 -1.15
C LYS A 162 10.02 25.54 0.01
N LYS A 163 9.18 25.68 1.03
CA LYS A 163 9.47 26.46 2.24
C LYS A 163 9.83 25.52 3.37
N ALA A 164 10.89 25.85 4.09
CA ALA A 164 11.26 25.13 5.31
C ALA A 164 10.36 25.57 6.47
N ILE A 165 9.82 24.61 7.20
CA ILE A 165 9.00 24.82 8.39
C ILE A 165 9.66 24.05 9.52
N ARG A 166 9.72 24.61 10.72
CA ARG A 166 10.19 23.95 11.93
C ARG A 166 9.02 23.68 12.85
N LEU A 167 8.87 22.42 13.24
CA LEU A 167 7.85 21.94 14.17
C LEU A 167 8.51 21.33 15.39
N GLU A 168 7.81 21.32 16.55
CA GLU A 168 8.33 20.79 17.80
C GLU A 168 7.38 19.75 18.38
N SER A 169 7.93 18.66 18.90
CA SER A 169 7.18 17.57 19.51
C SER A 169 7.92 16.95 20.69
N GLU A 170 7.16 16.36 21.60
CA GLU A 170 7.76 15.53 22.66
C GLU A 170 8.17 14.15 22.14
N ASN A 171 7.36 13.60 21.23
CA ASN A 171 7.58 12.29 20.61
C ASN A 171 7.31 12.35 19.11
N ILE A 172 7.93 11.44 18.36
CA ILE A 172 7.68 11.26 16.94
C ILE A 172 7.29 9.81 16.62
N ILE A 173 6.36 9.65 15.68
CA ILE A 173 5.92 8.35 15.21
C ILE A 173 6.19 8.25 13.70
N LEU A 174 7.13 7.39 13.33
CA LEU A 174 7.55 7.17 11.94
C LEU A 174 6.73 6.04 11.32
N ALA A 175 5.61 6.38 10.69
CA ALA A 175 4.71 5.45 9.98
C ALA A 175 5.11 5.33 8.50
N LEU A 176 6.39 5.09 8.25
CA LEU A 176 7.04 5.09 6.93
C LEU A 176 7.74 3.75 6.66
N PRO A 177 7.96 3.38 5.37
CA PRO A 177 8.90 2.33 5.03
C PRO A 177 10.28 2.59 5.64
N HIS A 178 10.90 1.57 6.22
CA HIS A 178 12.15 1.70 6.96
C HIS A 178 13.30 2.25 6.09
N ARG A 179 13.41 1.81 4.84
CA ARG A 179 14.43 2.32 3.91
C ARG A 179 14.26 3.80 3.59
N LEU A 180 13.02 4.30 3.52
CA LEU A 180 12.80 5.74 3.36
C LEU A 180 13.30 6.54 4.56
N ILE A 181 13.10 6.03 5.78
CA ILE A 181 13.64 6.66 7.00
C ILE A 181 15.15 6.76 6.90
N ALA A 182 15.81 5.64 6.55
CA ALA A 182 17.27 5.56 6.48
C ALA A 182 17.90 6.44 5.41
N ASN A 183 17.22 6.63 4.27
CA ASN A 183 17.80 7.31 3.11
C ASN A 183 17.40 8.79 3.02
N ASN A 184 16.21 9.16 3.51
CA ASN A 184 15.63 10.46 3.23
C ASN A 184 15.52 11.38 4.44
N ILE A 185 15.75 10.89 5.68
CA ILE A 185 15.60 11.67 6.89
C ILE A 185 16.96 11.83 7.59
N ARG A 186 17.37 13.07 7.82
CA ARG A 186 18.56 13.37 8.59
C ARG A 186 18.24 13.37 10.08
N PHE A 187 19.08 12.73 10.88
CA PHE A 187 18.96 12.72 12.34
C PHE A 187 20.14 13.44 12.99
N SER A 188 19.86 14.30 13.98
CA SER A 188 20.85 14.96 14.79
C SER A 188 20.49 14.82 16.29
N PRO A 189 21.29 14.11 17.09
CA PRO A 189 22.47 13.33 16.68
C PRO A 189 22.13 12.19 15.72
N ALA A 190 23.14 11.71 14.98
CA ALA A 190 22.96 10.62 14.01
C ALA A 190 22.44 9.35 14.70
N LEU A 191 21.61 8.58 14.00
CA LEU A 191 21.14 7.29 14.51
C LEU A 191 22.31 6.34 14.78
N PRO A 192 22.24 5.51 15.84
CA PRO A 192 23.23 4.46 16.07
C PRO A 192 23.38 3.58 14.82
N THR A 193 24.62 3.19 14.50
CA THR A 193 24.92 2.40 13.28
C THR A 193 24.04 1.15 13.16
N LYS A 194 23.83 0.40 14.25
CA LYS A 194 22.96 -0.80 14.24
C LYS A 194 21.50 -0.48 13.93
N ALA A 195 21.00 0.69 14.32
CA ALA A 195 19.64 1.12 14.00
C ALA A 195 19.52 1.50 12.52
N LEU A 196 20.48 2.25 11.99
CA LEU A 196 20.51 2.60 10.57
C LEU A 196 20.63 1.37 9.68
N GLU A 197 21.47 0.41 10.05
CA GLU A 197 21.58 -0.87 9.33
C GLU A 197 20.29 -1.68 9.38
N ALA A 198 19.60 -1.72 10.53
CA ALA A 198 18.31 -2.42 10.64
C ALA A 198 17.25 -1.80 9.73
N LEU A 199 17.17 -0.46 9.66
CA LEU A 199 16.28 0.25 8.75
C LEU A 199 16.59 -0.07 7.28
N LYS A 200 17.86 -0.06 6.87
CA LYS A 200 18.28 -0.35 5.49
C LYS A 200 18.01 -1.79 5.07
N ARG A 201 18.10 -2.74 6.01
CA ARG A 201 17.88 -4.18 5.73
C ARG A 201 16.42 -4.56 5.54
N ALA A 202 15.47 -3.74 5.98
CA ALA A 202 14.05 -4.02 5.84
C ALA A 202 13.53 -3.52 4.48
N PRO A 203 13.36 -4.38 3.45
CA PRO A 203 12.88 -3.95 2.14
C PRO A 203 11.43 -3.52 2.22
N THR A 204 11.02 -2.65 1.33
CA THR A 204 9.61 -2.25 1.20
C THR A 204 8.89 -3.27 0.32
N TRP A 205 7.98 -4.07 0.92
CA TRP A 205 7.23 -5.10 0.19
C TRP A 205 6.45 -4.51 -0.97
N MET A 206 6.52 -5.16 -2.14
CA MET A 206 5.87 -4.77 -3.38
C MET A 206 6.33 -3.43 -4.00
N ALA A 207 7.32 -2.75 -3.42
CA ALA A 207 7.82 -1.48 -3.97
C ALA A 207 8.45 -1.62 -5.36
N ALA A 208 9.00 -2.80 -5.69
CA ALA A 208 9.53 -3.07 -7.02
C ALA A 208 8.47 -3.42 -8.08
N HIS A 209 7.19 -3.53 -7.70
CA HIS A 209 6.14 -4.07 -8.57
C HIS A 209 5.39 -2.98 -9.34
N ALA A 210 4.78 -3.40 -10.45
CA ALA A 210 3.84 -2.56 -11.20
C ALA A 210 2.54 -3.31 -11.42
N LYS A 211 1.43 -2.58 -11.34
CA LYS A 211 0.07 -3.09 -11.48
C LYS A 211 -0.62 -2.44 -12.67
N PHE A 212 -1.24 -3.26 -13.48
CA PHE A 212 -1.95 -2.87 -14.70
C PHE A 212 -3.43 -3.18 -14.56
N PHE A 213 -4.29 -2.33 -15.11
CA PHE A 213 -5.73 -2.54 -15.24
C PHE A 213 -6.19 -2.25 -16.66
N ALA A 214 -7.07 -3.09 -17.17
CA ALA A 214 -7.90 -2.84 -18.34
C ALA A 214 -9.36 -2.84 -17.91
N LEU A 215 -10.07 -1.74 -18.16
CA LEU A 215 -11.46 -1.54 -17.81
C LEU A 215 -12.35 -1.78 -19.04
N TYR A 216 -13.55 -2.31 -18.81
CA TYR A 216 -14.52 -2.69 -19.83
C TYR A 216 -15.93 -2.34 -19.35
N ASP A 217 -16.86 -2.15 -20.27
CA ASP A 217 -18.28 -1.96 -19.94
C ASP A 217 -18.89 -3.21 -19.28
N LYS A 218 -18.44 -4.40 -19.67
CA LYS A 218 -18.99 -5.68 -19.20
C LYS A 218 -17.87 -6.73 -19.06
N PRO A 219 -17.99 -7.67 -18.09
CA PRO A 219 -17.04 -8.75 -17.91
C PRO A 219 -17.26 -9.87 -18.94
N PHE A 220 -16.85 -9.63 -20.19
CA PHE A 220 -17.07 -10.55 -21.32
C PHE A 220 -16.47 -11.95 -21.06
N TRP A 221 -15.36 -12.05 -20.32
CA TRP A 221 -14.76 -13.35 -19.95
C TRP A 221 -15.70 -14.21 -19.10
N ARG A 222 -16.50 -13.60 -18.21
CA ARG A 222 -17.48 -14.34 -17.38
C ARG A 222 -18.56 -15.01 -18.26
N LYS A 223 -19.00 -14.35 -19.35
CA LYS A 223 -19.94 -14.93 -20.32
C LYS A 223 -19.36 -16.14 -21.05
N ASN A 224 -18.02 -16.19 -21.18
CA ASN A 224 -17.30 -17.28 -21.82
C ASN A 224 -16.94 -18.40 -20.81
N GLY A 225 -17.51 -18.37 -19.59
CA GLY A 225 -17.27 -19.34 -18.54
C GLY A 225 -15.89 -19.25 -17.89
N LEU A 226 -15.26 -18.06 -17.93
CA LEU A 226 -13.93 -17.83 -17.38
C LEU A 226 -13.99 -17.02 -16.10
N SER A 227 -13.11 -17.37 -15.15
CA SER A 227 -12.97 -16.68 -13.85
C SER A 227 -12.30 -15.30 -13.95
N GLY A 228 -11.68 -14.97 -15.08
CA GLY A 228 -10.80 -13.82 -15.20
C GLY A 228 -9.40 -14.06 -14.60
N TYR A 229 -9.16 -15.24 -14.01
CA TYR A 229 -7.82 -15.63 -13.57
C TYR A 229 -7.01 -16.18 -14.74
N ALA A 230 -5.79 -15.69 -14.88
CA ALA A 230 -4.82 -16.28 -15.80
C ALA A 230 -3.41 -16.22 -15.22
N ASN A 231 -2.61 -17.22 -15.57
CA ASN A 231 -1.18 -17.24 -15.33
C ASN A 231 -0.44 -17.31 -16.67
N SER A 232 0.57 -16.46 -16.86
CA SER A 232 1.31 -16.37 -18.11
C SER A 232 2.82 -16.43 -17.91
N GLN A 233 3.46 -17.19 -18.78
CA GLN A 233 4.91 -17.22 -18.94
C GLN A 233 5.41 -16.32 -20.08
N ILE A 234 4.49 -15.65 -20.79
CA ILE A 234 4.78 -14.84 -21.98
C ILE A 234 4.14 -13.47 -21.86
N GLY A 235 4.92 -12.44 -21.94
CA GLY A 235 4.43 -11.09 -22.03
C GLY A 235 4.47 -10.34 -20.69
N PRO A 236 3.96 -9.09 -20.63
CA PRO A 236 4.17 -8.27 -19.47
C PRO A 236 3.42 -8.75 -18.22
N LEU A 237 2.22 -9.31 -18.36
CA LEU A 237 1.39 -9.72 -17.23
C LEU A 237 1.68 -11.19 -16.88
N VAL A 238 2.11 -11.46 -15.65
CA VAL A 238 2.42 -12.82 -15.18
C VAL A 238 1.26 -13.47 -14.46
N GLU A 239 0.44 -12.68 -13.79
CA GLU A 239 -0.72 -13.10 -13.05
C GLU A 239 -1.83 -12.08 -13.27
N ILE A 240 -3.01 -12.55 -13.68
CA ILE A 240 -4.15 -11.71 -14.06
C ILE A 240 -5.38 -12.16 -13.26
N HIS A 241 -6.20 -11.20 -12.82
CA HIS A 241 -7.41 -11.47 -12.03
C HIS A 241 -8.57 -10.57 -12.48
N ASP A 242 -9.78 -11.05 -12.24
CA ASP A 242 -10.98 -10.22 -12.27
C ASP A 242 -10.93 -9.19 -11.13
N ALA A 243 -11.07 -7.93 -11.48
CA ALA A 243 -11.12 -6.82 -10.54
C ALA A 243 -12.36 -5.94 -10.75
N SER A 244 -13.40 -6.50 -11.36
CA SER A 244 -14.64 -5.78 -11.65
C SER A 244 -15.21 -5.14 -10.38
N ALA A 245 -15.69 -3.90 -10.53
CA ALA A 245 -16.45 -3.24 -9.48
C ALA A 245 -17.85 -3.88 -9.36
N GLU A 246 -18.44 -3.81 -8.17
CA GLU A 246 -19.74 -4.43 -7.89
C GLU A 246 -20.86 -3.84 -8.75
N ASN A 247 -20.90 -2.52 -8.86
CA ASN A 247 -21.90 -1.77 -9.63
C ASN A 247 -21.23 -0.73 -10.54
N GLY A 248 -20.23 -1.13 -11.29
CA GLY A 248 -19.42 -0.25 -12.13
C GLY A 248 -18.79 -0.99 -13.30
N HIS A 249 -17.67 -0.49 -13.77
CA HIS A 249 -16.94 -1.12 -14.87
C HIS A 249 -16.41 -2.50 -14.48
N ALA A 250 -16.41 -3.38 -15.46
CA ALA A 250 -15.65 -4.62 -15.37
C ALA A 250 -14.16 -4.33 -15.54
N ALA A 251 -13.31 -5.11 -14.90
CA ALA A 251 -11.88 -4.93 -15.02
C ALA A 251 -11.11 -6.25 -14.93
N LEU A 252 -10.05 -6.35 -15.72
CA LEU A 252 -8.96 -7.29 -15.51
C LEU A 252 -7.76 -6.52 -15.01
N PHE A 253 -7.14 -6.96 -13.92
CA PHE A 253 -5.86 -6.45 -13.51
C PHE A 253 -4.77 -7.51 -13.59
N GLY A 254 -3.51 -7.08 -13.72
CA GLY A 254 -2.38 -7.99 -13.69
C GLY A 254 -1.13 -7.36 -13.12
N PHE A 255 -0.27 -8.23 -12.56
CA PHE A 255 1.07 -7.84 -12.15
C PHE A 255 2.02 -7.90 -13.34
N ILE A 256 2.82 -6.83 -13.52
CA ILE A 256 3.85 -6.79 -14.56
C ILE A 256 5.09 -7.55 -14.06
N GLY A 257 5.44 -8.64 -14.75
CA GLY A 257 6.57 -9.49 -14.42
C GLY A 257 7.95 -8.93 -14.80
N PHE A 258 8.00 -7.88 -15.63
CA PHE A 258 9.26 -7.23 -15.96
C PHE A 258 9.80 -6.45 -14.76
N ASN A 259 11.13 -6.50 -14.54
CA ASN A 259 11.78 -5.70 -13.51
C ASN A 259 11.71 -4.19 -13.82
N ALA A 260 12.01 -3.35 -12.84
CA ALA A 260 11.90 -1.90 -12.93
C ALA A 260 12.74 -1.31 -14.10
N GLU A 261 13.95 -1.82 -14.32
CA GLU A 261 14.82 -1.36 -15.40
C GLU A 261 14.21 -1.64 -16.78
N THR A 262 13.68 -2.84 -17.01
CA THR A 262 13.00 -3.21 -18.26
C THR A 262 11.75 -2.35 -18.47
N ARG A 263 10.95 -2.12 -17.42
CA ARG A 263 9.77 -1.25 -17.50
C ARG A 263 10.14 0.19 -17.83
N MET A 264 11.24 0.68 -17.28
CA MET A 264 11.76 2.02 -17.58
C MET A 264 12.19 2.14 -19.05
N LYS A 265 12.89 1.14 -19.60
CA LYS A 265 13.33 1.12 -21.01
C LYS A 265 12.16 1.07 -21.99
N LEU A 266 11.16 0.27 -21.72
CA LEU A 266 9.96 0.14 -22.54
C LEU A 266 9.06 1.39 -22.48
N GLY A 267 8.95 1.98 -21.31
CA GLY A 267 8.05 3.10 -21.06
C GLY A 267 6.59 2.68 -20.90
N THR A 268 5.81 3.58 -20.28
CA THR A 268 4.42 3.32 -19.89
C THR A 268 3.50 3.02 -21.07
N ALA A 269 3.65 3.74 -22.19
CA ALA A 269 2.78 3.56 -23.35
C ALA A 269 2.95 2.17 -23.98
N GLN A 270 4.18 1.74 -24.20
CA GLN A 270 4.46 0.42 -24.79
C GLN A 270 4.01 -0.71 -23.85
N LEU A 271 4.23 -0.58 -22.55
CA LEU A 271 3.77 -1.57 -21.57
C LEU A 271 2.25 -1.74 -21.60
N LYS A 272 1.50 -0.63 -21.70
CA LYS A 272 0.04 -0.66 -21.82
C LYS A 272 -0.40 -1.38 -23.08
N THR A 273 0.20 -1.07 -24.23
CA THR A 273 -0.11 -1.74 -25.51
C THR A 273 0.15 -3.24 -25.44
N MET A 274 1.35 -3.64 -24.98
CA MET A 274 1.73 -5.06 -24.82
C MET A 274 0.78 -5.82 -23.89
N ALA A 275 0.33 -5.18 -22.81
CA ALA A 275 -0.58 -5.80 -21.85
C ALA A 275 -1.97 -6.01 -22.46
N VAL A 276 -2.51 -5.05 -23.20
CA VAL A 276 -3.81 -5.21 -23.93
C VAL A 276 -3.72 -6.27 -25.02
N GLU A 277 -2.63 -6.32 -25.79
CA GLU A 277 -2.38 -7.37 -26.78
C GLU A 277 -2.30 -8.75 -26.11
N GLN A 278 -1.68 -8.86 -24.94
CA GLN A 278 -1.65 -10.11 -24.19
C GLN A 278 -3.05 -10.51 -23.71
N LEU A 279 -3.84 -9.58 -23.17
CA LEU A 279 -5.22 -9.86 -22.75
C LEU A 279 -6.05 -10.36 -23.94
N SER A 280 -5.85 -9.80 -25.14
CA SER A 280 -6.54 -10.27 -26.35
C SER A 280 -6.11 -11.68 -26.75
N ARG A 281 -4.83 -12.02 -26.63
CA ARG A 281 -4.38 -13.42 -26.87
C ARG A 281 -4.99 -14.42 -25.89
N ILE A 282 -5.16 -14.00 -24.63
CA ILE A 282 -5.63 -14.88 -23.53
C ILE A 282 -7.14 -15.01 -23.54
N TYR A 283 -7.88 -13.90 -23.68
CA TYR A 283 -9.33 -13.86 -23.48
C TYR A 283 -10.14 -13.63 -24.75
N GLY A 284 -9.47 -13.42 -25.89
CA GLY A 284 -10.11 -13.16 -27.17
C GLY A 284 -10.15 -11.68 -27.55
N PRO A 285 -10.62 -11.38 -28.80
CA PRO A 285 -10.54 -10.04 -29.39
C PRO A 285 -11.35 -8.98 -28.63
N GLU A 286 -12.36 -9.36 -27.86
CA GLU A 286 -13.13 -8.43 -27.02
C GLU A 286 -12.25 -7.68 -26.03
N ALA A 287 -11.09 -8.25 -25.65
CA ALA A 287 -10.14 -7.60 -24.74
C ALA A 287 -9.50 -6.32 -25.32
N TYR A 288 -9.61 -6.05 -26.61
CA TYR A 288 -9.21 -4.76 -27.20
C TYR A 288 -10.22 -3.63 -26.90
N ASN A 289 -11.47 -3.95 -26.55
CA ASN A 289 -12.53 -2.95 -26.33
C ASN A 289 -12.44 -2.35 -24.93
N THR A 290 -11.24 -1.90 -24.53
CA THR A 290 -11.04 -1.24 -23.25
C THR A 290 -11.65 0.15 -23.21
N THR A 291 -12.38 0.48 -22.16
CA THR A 291 -12.86 1.85 -21.91
C THR A 291 -11.74 2.73 -21.29
N GLU A 292 -10.89 2.13 -20.51
CA GLU A 292 -9.73 2.79 -19.87
C GLU A 292 -8.62 1.77 -19.57
N VAL A 293 -7.37 2.24 -19.58
CA VAL A 293 -6.20 1.45 -19.18
C VAL A 293 -5.37 2.21 -18.15
N LYS A 294 -5.20 1.63 -16.97
CA LYS A 294 -4.39 2.18 -15.88
C LYS A 294 -3.09 1.38 -15.69
N LEU A 295 -2.04 2.05 -15.30
CA LEU A 295 -0.77 1.42 -14.90
C LEU A 295 -0.15 2.25 -13.78
N LEU A 296 0.16 1.61 -12.66
CA LEU A 296 0.95 2.18 -11.59
C LEU A 296 2.22 1.35 -11.39
N ASP A 297 3.35 2.01 -11.48
CA ASP A 297 4.67 1.45 -11.19
C ASP A 297 5.16 1.97 -9.85
N TRP A 298 5.06 1.14 -8.81
CA TRP A 298 5.44 1.51 -7.45
C TRP A 298 6.94 1.80 -7.30
N SER A 299 7.79 1.26 -8.20
CA SER A 299 9.22 1.55 -8.19
C SER A 299 9.57 3.01 -8.52
N LYS A 300 8.62 3.75 -9.09
CA LYS A 300 8.74 5.19 -9.40
C LYS A 300 8.18 6.11 -8.32
N GLU A 301 7.54 5.52 -7.30
CA GLU A 301 6.90 6.26 -6.21
C GLU A 301 7.93 6.65 -5.13
N ILE A 302 8.47 7.86 -5.23
CA ILE A 302 9.57 8.39 -4.39
C ILE A 302 9.30 8.38 -2.89
N TYR A 303 8.04 8.33 -2.47
CA TYR A 303 7.63 8.19 -1.07
C TYR A 303 7.23 6.74 -0.71
N THR A 304 7.62 5.77 -1.53
CA THR A 304 7.42 4.34 -1.29
C THR A 304 8.71 3.57 -1.50
N ALA A 305 9.37 3.74 -2.65
CA ALA A 305 10.56 3.01 -3.06
C ALA A 305 11.83 3.87 -2.96
N VAL A 306 12.93 3.22 -2.65
CA VAL A 306 14.29 3.74 -2.78
C VAL A 306 15.05 2.92 -3.84
N GLU A 307 16.28 3.30 -4.14
CA GLU A 307 17.09 2.59 -5.14
C GLU A 307 17.24 1.11 -4.82
N GLU A 308 17.44 0.76 -3.54
CA GLU A 308 17.56 -0.62 -3.07
C GLU A 308 16.28 -1.45 -3.21
N ASP A 309 15.13 -0.81 -3.45
CA ASP A 309 13.85 -1.46 -3.69
C ASP A 309 13.56 -1.72 -5.18
N GLN A 310 14.46 -1.38 -6.12
CA GLN A 310 14.26 -1.62 -7.55
C GLN A 310 14.27 -3.12 -7.93
N LEU A 311 14.89 -3.94 -7.10
CA LEU A 311 14.87 -5.39 -7.22
C LEU A 311 13.97 -5.99 -6.14
N PRO A 312 12.95 -6.78 -6.52
CA PRO A 312 12.10 -7.43 -5.53
C PRO A 312 12.91 -8.49 -4.76
N PRO A 313 12.65 -8.66 -3.46
CA PRO A 313 13.20 -9.78 -2.73
C PRO A 313 12.67 -11.10 -3.30
N SER A 314 13.49 -12.15 -3.31
CA SER A 314 13.14 -13.48 -3.84
C SER A 314 12.03 -14.19 -3.07
N THR A 315 11.88 -13.84 -1.80
CA THR A 315 10.83 -14.37 -0.90
C THR A 315 10.26 -13.23 -0.07
N HIS A 316 9.10 -13.45 0.56
CA HIS A 316 8.57 -12.48 1.50
C HIS A 316 9.56 -12.27 2.65
N PRO A 317 9.97 -11.02 2.95
CA PRO A 317 10.94 -10.73 3.99
C PRO A 317 10.42 -11.09 5.38
N GLN A 318 11.32 -11.45 6.28
CA GLN A 318 11.00 -11.49 7.70
C GLN A 318 11.11 -10.08 8.26
N TYR A 319 9.99 -9.60 8.78
CA TYR A 319 9.87 -8.27 9.37
C TYR A 319 9.84 -8.34 10.90
N GLY A 320 9.75 -7.19 11.52
CA GLY A 320 9.67 -7.00 12.97
C GLY A 320 10.53 -5.85 13.44
N LEU A 321 10.24 -5.35 14.62
CA LEU A 321 11.02 -4.29 15.22
C LEU A 321 12.36 -4.84 15.74
N HIS A 322 13.46 -4.34 15.20
CA HIS A 322 14.79 -4.74 15.64
C HIS A 322 15.13 -4.10 17.00
N ALA A 323 15.83 -4.83 17.88
CA ALA A 323 16.16 -4.37 19.24
C ALA A 323 16.88 -3.01 19.31
N SER A 324 17.62 -2.62 18.26
CA SER A 324 18.23 -1.28 18.20
C SER A 324 17.20 -0.16 17.99
N LEU A 325 16.07 -0.45 17.32
CA LEU A 325 14.95 0.47 17.12
C LEU A 325 14.10 0.57 18.38
N GLU A 326 13.88 -0.54 19.10
CA GLU A 326 13.20 -0.54 20.41
C GLU A 326 13.87 0.41 21.41
N ARG A 327 15.21 0.54 21.34
CA ARG A 327 15.95 1.50 22.20
C ARG A 327 15.63 2.95 21.85
N LEU A 328 15.38 3.25 20.56
CA LEU A 328 14.99 4.58 20.12
C LEU A 328 13.53 4.89 20.52
N GLU A 329 12.66 3.89 20.54
CA GLU A 329 11.30 4.05 21.05
C GLU A 329 11.28 4.50 22.51
N LYS A 330 12.19 3.97 23.36
CA LYS A 330 12.35 4.43 24.73
C LYS A 330 12.77 5.90 24.85
N GLN A 331 13.32 6.47 23.77
CA GLN A 331 13.68 7.88 23.67
C GLN A 331 12.60 8.74 23.00
N GLY A 332 11.42 8.18 22.64
CA GLY A 332 10.32 8.88 22.03
C GLY A 332 10.29 8.85 20.49
N ILE A 333 11.10 8.00 19.85
CA ILE A 333 11.07 7.78 18.38
C ILE A 333 10.41 6.42 18.11
N TYR A 334 9.14 6.42 17.75
CA TYR A 334 8.38 5.20 17.51
C TYR A 334 8.36 4.82 16.02
N PHE A 335 8.35 3.51 15.74
CA PHE A 335 8.34 2.97 14.37
C PHE A 335 7.02 2.23 14.10
N ALA A 336 6.12 2.89 13.39
CA ALA A 336 4.78 2.37 13.07
C ALA A 336 4.63 1.91 11.60
N GLY A 337 5.71 1.90 10.79
CA GLY A 337 5.67 1.30 9.46
C GLY A 337 5.34 -0.19 9.54
N THR A 338 4.63 -0.74 8.54
CA THR A 338 4.28 -2.16 8.49
C THR A 338 5.52 -3.07 8.55
N GLU A 339 6.67 -2.56 8.20
CA GLU A 339 7.98 -3.23 8.32
C GLU A 339 8.39 -3.50 9.77
N SER A 340 7.72 -2.87 10.76
CA SER A 340 7.89 -3.13 12.20
C SER A 340 6.97 -4.25 12.71
N ALA A 341 6.02 -4.71 11.91
CA ALA A 341 5.11 -5.79 12.29
C ALA A 341 5.82 -7.15 12.26
N LYS A 342 5.51 -8.02 13.20
CA LYS A 342 6.17 -9.33 13.35
C LYS A 342 5.54 -10.40 12.47
N GLU A 343 4.20 -10.40 12.37
CA GLU A 343 3.46 -11.48 11.72
C GLU A 343 3.10 -11.16 10.27
N PHE A 344 2.58 -9.95 10.02
CA PHE A 344 2.06 -9.56 8.72
C PHE A 344 2.79 -8.34 8.12
N GLY A 345 4.08 -8.22 8.37
CA GLY A 345 4.87 -7.12 7.81
C GLY A 345 4.73 -7.02 6.30
N GLY A 346 4.64 -5.80 5.78
CA GLY A 346 4.42 -5.52 4.35
C GLY A 346 2.96 -5.51 3.89
N PHE A 347 2.03 -6.09 4.67
CA PHE A 347 0.60 -6.14 4.37
C PHE A 347 -0.21 -5.07 5.12
N ILE A 348 -1.49 -4.91 4.74
CA ILE A 348 -2.43 -4.02 5.44
C ILE A 348 -2.66 -4.47 6.89
N GLU A 349 -2.74 -5.79 7.14
CA GLU A 349 -2.83 -6.36 8.49
C GLU A 349 -1.61 -5.96 9.34
N GLY A 350 -0.40 -6.03 8.77
CA GLY A 350 0.83 -5.61 9.45
C GLY A 350 0.91 -4.11 9.69
N ALA A 351 0.26 -3.28 8.87
CA ALA A 351 0.17 -1.85 9.13
C ALA A 351 -0.65 -1.56 10.40
N LEU A 352 -1.74 -2.30 10.62
CA LEU A 352 -2.55 -2.21 11.84
C LEU A 352 -1.83 -2.83 13.04
N GLU A 353 -1.14 -3.96 12.86
CA GLU A 353 -0.32 -4.60 13.89
C GLU A 353 0.76 -3.65 14.42
N ALA A 354 1.51 -2.99 13.52
CA ALA A 354 2.55 -2.03 13.90
C ALA A 354 1.96 -0.82 14.63
N ALA A 355 0.81 -0.32 14.20
CA ALA A 355 0.10 0.77 14.88
C ALA A 355 -0.38 0.36 16.28
N GLU A 356 -1.01 -0.81 16.44
CA GLU A 356 -1.48 -1.34 17.73
C GLU A 356 -0.31 -1.51 18.70
N ARG A 357 0.85 -1.99 18.23
CA ARG A 357 2.06 -2.11 19.04
C ARG A 357 2.52 -0.74 19.56
N VAL A 358 2.60 0.28 18.72
CA VAL A 358 2.97 1.64 19.13
C VAL A 358 1.96 2.21 20.11
N ILE A 359 0.66 2.00 19.88
CA ILE A 359 -0.42 2.41 20.78
C ILE A 359 -0.26 1.79 22.17
N GLN A 360 0.07 0.50 22.25
CA GLN A 360 0.33 -0.18 23.51
C GLN A 360 1.54 0.41 24.27
N GLU A 361 2.63 0.70 23.56
CA GLU A 361 3.81 1.35 24.15
C GLU A 361 3.48 2.75 24.70
N ILE A 362 2.68 3.53 23.98
CA ILE A 362 2.25 4.86 24.44
C ILE A 362 1.34 4.73 25.67
N ALA A 363 0.39 3.80 25.66
CA ALA A 363 -0.55 3.59 26.77
C ALA A 363 0.17 3.16 28.06
N THR A 364 1.20 2.31 27.98
CA THR A 364 1.95 1.83 29.14
C THR A 364 2.81 2.92 29.78
N ARG A 365 3.19 3.96 29.04
CA ARG A 365 4.00 5.09 29.60
C ARG A 365 3.17 6.13 30.32
N LYS A 366 1.86 6.13 30.10
CA LYS A 366 0.93 7.08 30.76
C LYS A 366 0.58 6.64 32.19
N ASN A 367 0.80 5.35 32.52
CA ASN A 367 0.58 4.77 33.84
C ASN A 367 1.89 4.74 34.64
#